data_dba56cb93729e355a544198d09f07d91
#
_entry.id   dba56cb93729e355a544198d09f07d91
#
_cell.length_a   1.000
_cell.length_b   1.000
_cell.length_c   1.000
_cell.angle_alpha   90.00
_cell.angle_beta   90.00
_cell.angle_gamma   90.00
#
_symmetry.space_group_name_H-M   'P 1'
#
loop_
_entity.id
_entity.type
_entity.pdbx_description
1 polymer ?
#
loop_
_entity_poly.entity_id
_entity_poly.type
_entity_poly.pdbx_seq_one_letter_code
_entity_poly.pdbx_strand_id
1 'polypeptide(L)'
;MWARWRNSGRVKVHDHLLVKKFSHVMHMTTRVTGTLKEDRDAIDALCAAFPAGTLSGAPKVRACEILDGLEPERRGPYGGGMGYLDFAGNMDICIVIRTAVKYGDRVSFQTGSGIVADSKVEDEFMETINKAAAVRQALEVTTEA
;
A
#
# COMPACT_ATOMS: atom_id res chain seq x y z
N MET A 1 10.19 -12.17 -2.46
CA MET A 1 8.98 -12.19 -3.31
C MET A 1 9.33 -12.23 -4.80
N TRP A 2 10.19 -11.37 -5.30
CA TRP A 2 10.60 -11.29 -6.71
C TRP A 2 11.36 -12.50 -7.26
N ALA A 3 11.89 -13.38 -6.40
CA ALA A 3 12.64 -14.58 -6.82
C ALA A 3 11.79 -15.62 -7.55
N ARG A 4 10.48 -15.66 -7.36
CA ARG A 4 9.55 -16.56 -8.09
C ARG A 4 9.40 -16.20 -9.58
N TRP A 5 9.72 -14.97 -9.96
CA TRP A 5 9.62 -14.46 -11.34
C TRP A 5 10.94 -14.60 -12.12
N ARG A 6 11.99 -15.07 -11.46
CA ARG A 6 13.39 -15.00 -11.92
C ARG A 6 13.79 -15.93 -13.08
N ASN A 7 12.87 -16.74 -13.60
CA ASN A 7 13.18 -17.70 -14.66
C ASN A 7 12.89 -17.23 -16.09
N SER A 8 12.45 -15.98 -16.26
CA SER A 8 12.28 -15.44 -17.60
C SER A 8 13.08 -14.15 -17.73
N GLY A 9 14.28 -14.10 -18.22
CA GLY A 9 15.14 -12.92 -18.45
C GLY A 9 14.48 -11.59 -18.91
N ARG A 10 13.27 -11.29 -18.48
CA ARG A 10 12.36 -10.23 -18.93
C ARG A 10 11.89 -9.31 -17.81
N VAL A 11 12.48 -9.34 -16.62
CA VAL A 11 12.22 -8.34 -15.57
C VAL A 11 13.16 -7.16 -15.76
N LYS A 12 12.61 -5.96 -15.90
CA LYS A 12 13.37 -4.72 -16.04
C LYS A 12 13.02 -3.77 -14.91
N VAL A 13 14.01 -3.12 -14.34
CA VAL A 13 13.87 -2.06 -13.35
C VAL A 13 13.99 -0.73 -14.05
N HIS A 14 13.03 0.15 -13.87
CA HIS A 14 12.99 1.50 -14.40
C HIS A 14 12.87 2.50 -13.24
N ASP A 15 13.29 3.73 -13.47
CA ASP A 15 13.10 4.84 -12.51
C ASP A 15 13.51 4.43 -11.07
N HIS A 16 14.70 3.81 -10.94
CA HIS A 16 15.17 3.25 -9.68
C HIS A 16 15.35 4.33 -8.61
N LEU A 17 14.64 4.18 -7.48
CA LEU A 17 14.68 5.08 -6.33
C LEU A 17 14.40 6.56 -6.68
N LEU A 18 13.51 6.81 -7.64
CA LEU A 18 13.12 8.16 -8.00
C LEU A 18 12.29 8.78 -6.87
N VAL A 19 12.73 9.93 -6.36
CA VAL A 19 11.98 10.69 -5.36
C VAL A 19 10.88 11.49 -6.04
N LYS A 20 9.62 11.17 -5.74
CA LYS A 20 8.43 11.93 -6.14
C LYS A 20 7.92 12.75 -4.98
N LYS A 21 7.71 14.05 -5.25
CA LYS A 21 7.14 15.00 -4.28
C LYS A 21 5.64 15.14 -4.53
N PHE A 22 4.86 15.03 -3.48
CA PHE A 22 3.43 15.30 -3.44
C PHE A 22 3.17 16.44 -2.45
N SER A 23 1.96 16.96 -2.37
CA SER A 23 1.62 18.09 -1.52
C SER A 23 2.03 17.94 -0.05
N HIS A 24 1.89 16.76 0.51
CA HIS A 24 2.12 16.50 1.95
C HIS A 24 3.18 15.43 2.23
N VAL A 25 3.68 14.75 1.23
CA VAL A 25 4.61 13.62 1.40
C VAL A 25 5.57 13.50 0.23
N MET A 26 6.72 12.91 0.50
CA MET A 26 7.68 12.47 -0.52
C MET A 26 7.73 10.94 -0.53
N HIS A 27 7.85 10.37 -1.73
CA HIS A 27 8.00 8.92 -1.90
C HIS A 27 9.19 8.59 -2.78
N MET A 28 9.93 7.58 -2.38
CA MET A 28 10.83 6.86 -3.26
C MET A 28 10.04 5.82 -4.07
N THR A 29 10.13 5.90 -5.38
CA THR A 29 9.44 5.00 -6.29
C THR A 29 10.41 4.28 -7.19
N THR A 30 10.10 3.04 -7.51
CA THR A 30 10.81 2.25 -8.52
C THR A 30 9.77 1.55 -9.37
N ARG A 31 9.88 1.68 -10.69
CA ARG A 31 9.02 0.96 -11.63
C ARG A 31 9.69 -0.33 -12.06
N VAL A 32 9.00 -1.43 -11.92
CA VAL A 32 9.45 -2.76 -12.36
C VAL A 32 8.45 -3.30 -13.36
N THR A 33 8.95 -3.76 -14.51
CA THR A 33 8.14 -4.42 -15.54
C THR A 33 8.60 -5.85 -15.75
N GLY A 34 7.69 -6.71 -16.16
CA GLY A 34 7.99 -8.09 -16.46
C GLY A 34 6.92 -8.71 -17.36
N THR A 35 7.22 -9.86 -17.94
CA THR A 35 6.26 -10.65 -18.70
C THR A 35 5.75 -11.76 -17.81
N LEU A 36 4.42 -11.90 -17.71
CA LEU A 36 3.78 -13.03 -17.05
C LEU A 36 4.16 -14.33 -17.76
N LYS A 37 4.22 -15.42 -17.02
CA LYS A 37 4.31 -16.78 -17.59
C LYS A 37 3.00 -17.09 -18.31
N GLU A 38 3.06 -17.95 -19.32
CA GLU A 38 1.90 -18.33 -20.16
C GLU A 38 0.77 -19.01 -19.35
N ASP A 39 1.10 -19.65 -18.24
CA ASP A 39 0.17 -20.33 -17.33
C ASP A 39 -0.35 -19.44 -16.20
N ARG A 40 -0.15 -18.09 -16.28
CA ARG A 40 -0.50 -17.14 -15.24
C ARG A 40 -1.30 -15.97 -15.78
N ASP A 41 -2.21 -15.46 -14.95
CA ASP A 41 -3.04 -14.30 -15.26
C ASP A 41 -2.82 -13.11 -14.32
N ALA A 42 -3.63 -12.07 -14.48
CA ALA A 42 -3.56 -10.86 -13.66
C ALA A 42 -3.87 -11.14 -12.17
N ILE A 43 -4.77 -12.08 -11.89
CA ILE A 43 -5.11 -12.47 -10.51
C ILE A 43 -3.95 -13.18 -9.83
N ASP A 44 -3.25 -14.08 -10.54
CA ASP A 44 -2.02 -14.70 -10.03
C ASP A 44 -0.96 -13.64 -9.67
N ALA A 45 -0.82 -12.61 -10.52
CA ALA A 45 0.09 -11.50 -10.28
C ALA A 45 -0.31 -10.70 -9.04
N LEU A 46 -1.60 -10.42 -8.86
CA LEU A 46 -2.14 -9.73 -7.69
C LEU A 46 -1.87 -10.54 -6.42
N CYS A 47 -2.22 -11.82 -6.40
CA CYS A 47 -1.99 -12.71 -5.26
C CYS A 47 -0.51 -12.83 -4.87
N ALA A 48 0.39 -12.73 -5.83
CA ALA A 48 1.82 -12.72 -5.56
C ALA A 48 2.35 -11.39 -5.00
N ALA A 49 1.69 -10.27 -5.33
CA ALA A 49 2.09 -8.93 -4.90
C ALA A 49 1.50 -8.54 -3.54
N PHE A 50 0.23 -8.86 -3.28
CA PHE A 50 -0.49 -8.51 -2.06
C PHE A 50 -0.31 -9.53 -0.91
N PRO A 51 -0.49 -9.05 0.35
CA PRO A 51 -0.55 -7.66 0.77
C PRO A 51 0.77 -6.92 0.53
N ALA A 52 0.70 -5.59 0.40
CA ALA A 52 1.88 -4.77 0.17
C ALA A 52 2.82 -4.78 1.39
N GLY A 53 4.11 -5.07 1.17
CA GLY A 53 5.10 -5.18 2.25
C GLY A 53 5.28 -3.90 3.06
N THR A 54 5.04 -2.73 2.47
CA THR A 54 5.08 -1.43 3.17
C THR A 54 3.97 -1.26 4.22
N LEU A 55 2.93 -2.10 4.18
CA LEU A 55 1.79 -2.06 5.10
C LEU A 55 1.70 -3.31 5.97
N SER A 56 2.40 -4.36 5.62
CA SER A 56 2.40 -5.63 6.36
C SER A 56 3.74 -5.93 7.04
N GLY A 57 4.85 -5.49 6.46
CA GLY A 57 6.18 -5.82 6.95
C GLY A 57 6.81 -7.02 6.26
N ALA A 58 8.00 -7.40 6.72
CA ALA A 58 8.77 -8.53 6.19
C ALA A 58 9.50 -9.27 7.34
N PRO A 59 9.51 -10.62 7.32
CA PRO A 59 8.87 -11.54 6.39
C PRO A 59 7.34 -11.46 6.45
N LYS A 60 6.67 -11.45 5.30
CA LYS A 60 5.27 -11.07 5.16
C LYS A 60 4.30 -11.85 6.05
N VAL A 61 4.38 -13.18 6.06
CA VAL A 61 3.48 -14.04 6.86
C VAL A 61 3.63 -13.74 8.34
N ARG A 62 4.87 -13.72 8.84
CA ARG A 62 5.13 -13.46 10.26
C ARG A 62 4.71 -12.05 10.69
N ALA A 63 4.92 -11.06 9.82
CA ALA A 63 4.48 -9.69 10.08
C ALA A 63 2.95 -9.60 10.19
N CYS A 64 2.21 -10.27 9.29
CA CYS A 64 0.75 -10.32 9.36
C CYS A 64 0.24 -11.01 10.64
N GLU A 65 0.88 -12.12 11.07
CA GLU A 65 0.54 -12.79 12.34
C GLU A 65 0.72 -11.86 13.56
N ILE A 66 1.82 -11.09 13.57
CA ILE A 66 2.10 -10.14 14.64
C ILE A 66 1.06 -9.01 14.65
N LEU A 67 0.74 -8.46 13.49
CA LEU A 67 -0.24 -7.39 13.36
C LEU A 67 -1.64 -7.84 13.79
N ASP A 68 -2.04 -9.06 13.44
CA ASP A 68 -3.34 -9.63 13.85
C ASP A 68 -3.47 -9.74 15.38
N GLY A 69 -2.35 -9.96 16.08
CA GLY A 69 -2.30 -10.01 17.54
C GLY A 69 -2.18 -8.66 18.24
N LEU A 70 -1.70 -7.64 17.56
CA LEU A 70 -1.42 -6.31 18.15
C LEU A 70 -2.50 -5.28 17.82
N GLU A 71 -3.12 -5.34 16.66
CA GLU A 71 -4.12 -4.37 16.25
C GLU A 71 -5.47 -4.68 16.92
N PRO A 72 -6.07 -3.71 17.64
CA PRO A 72 -7.33 -3.94 18.37
C PRO A 72 -8.55 -4.04 17.44
N GLU A 73 -8.43 -3.49 16.22
CA GLU A 73 -9.50 -3.42 15.24
C GLU A 73 -9.05 -3.93 13.87
N ARG A 74 -10.00 -4.44 13.11
CA ARG A 74 -9.74 -4.87 11.73
C ARG A 74 -9.49 -3.65 10.84
N ARG A 75 -8.52 -3.75 9.95
CA ARG A 75 -8.15 -2.69 9.01
C ARG A 75 -9.24 -2.36 7.97
N GLY A 76 -10.22 -3.24 7.76
CA GLY A 76 -11.19 -3.07 6.69
C GLY A 76 -10.50 -2.91 5.33
N PRO A 77 -10.83 -1.86 4.56
CA PRO A 77 -10.18 -1.60 3.26
C PRO A 77 -8.72 -1.19 3.36
N TYR A 78 -8.27 -0.63 4.49
CA TYR A 78 -6.93 -0.09 4.66
C TYR A 78 -5.83 -1.14 4.41
N GLY A 79 -4.91 -0.82 3.52
CA GLY A 79 -3.81 -1.71 3.14
C GLY A 79 -4.19 -2.81 2.15
N GLY A 80 -5.47 -2.90 1.79
CA GLY A 80 -5.95 -3.77 0.73
C GLY A 80 -5.67 -3.21 -0.66
N GLY A 81 -6.23 -3.86 -1.68
CA GLY A 81 -6.17 -3.42 -3.07
C GLY A 81 -7.51 -2.87 -3.54
N MET A 82 -7.48 -1.79 -4.30
CA MET A 82 -8.64 -1.23 -4.98
C MET A 82 -8.30 -0.90 -6.43
N GLY A 83 -9.18 -1.27 -7.35
CA GLY A 83 -8.95 -1.02 -8.76
C GLY A 83 -9.97 -1.72 -9.63
N TYR A 84 -9.57 -2.08 -10.84
CA TYR A 84 -10.43 -2.77 -11.79
C TYR A 84 -9.70 -3.92 -12.49
N LEU A 85 -10.48 -4.88 -12.93
CA LEU A 85 -10.10 -5.93 -13.85
C LEU A 85 -11.14 -5.94 -14.96
N ASP A 86 -10.71 -5.77 -16.22
CA ASP A 86 -11.59 -5.81 -17.37
C ASP A 86 -11.71 -7.23 -18.00
N PHE A 87 -12.66 -7.38 -18.92
CA PHE A 87 -12.89 -8.65 -19.59
C PHE A 87 -11.79 -9.03 -20.62
N ALA A 88 -10.88 -8.11 -20.94
CA ALA A 88 -9.70 -8.38 -21.77
C ALA A 88 -8.50 -8.85 -20.92
N GLY A 89 -8.66 -8.92 -19.57
CA GLY A 89 -7.61 -9.34 -18.66
C GLY A 89 -6.67 -8.21 -18.22
N ASN A 90 -6.98 -6.96 -18.58
CA ASN A 90 -6.23 -5.81 -18.05
C ASN A 90 -6.65 -5.54 -16.61
N MET A 91 -5.68 -5.18 -15.77
CA MET A 91 -5.91 -4.90 -14.37
C MET A 91 -5.06 -3.70 -13.93
N ASP A 92 -5.69 -2.81 -13.15
CA ASP A 92 -4.99 -1.74 -12.44
C ASP A 92 -5.48 -1.70 -11.00
N ILE A 93 -4.57 -1.92 -10.05
CA ILE A 93 -4.85 -2.04 -8.62
C ILE A 93 -3.88 -1.14 -7.85
N CYS A 94 -4.43 -0.24 -7.07
CA CYS A 94 -3.66 0.55 -6.11
C CYS A 94 -3.79 -0.01 -4.68
N ILE A 95 -2.88 0.39 -3.81
CA ILE A 95 -2.97 0.12 -2.37
C ILE A 95 -3.94 1.13 -1.77
N VAL A 96 -4.89 0.68 -0.94
CA VAL A 96 -5.81 1.56 -0.21
C VAL A 96 -5.08 2.22 0.96
N ILE A 97 -4.49 3.37 0.70
CA ILE A 97 -3.86 4.26 1.67
C ILE A 97 -4.29 5.69 1.41
N ARG A 98 -4.18 6.57 2.42
CA ARG A 98 -4.60 7.97 2.29
C ARG A 98 -6.03 8.12 1.77
N THR A 99 -6.88 7.22 2.22
CA THR A 99 -8.25 7.07 1.75
C THR A 99 -9.18 7.22 2.94
N ALA A 100 -10.22 8.04 2.78
CA ALA A 100 -11.35 8.10 3.70
C ALA A 100 -12.45 7.16 3.20
N VAL A 101 -13.05 6.42 4.11
CA VAL A 101 -14.17 5.53 3.83
C VAL A 101 -15.41 6.06 4.53
N LYS A 102 -16.45 6.37 3.77
CA LYS A 102 -17.75 6.79 4.31
C LYS A 102 -18.69 5.61 4.34
N TYR A 103 -19.29 5.36 5.50
CA TYR A 103 -20.34 4.40 5.70
C TYR A 103 -21.47 5.01 6.54
N GLY A 104 -22.61 5.25 5.91
CA GLY A 104 -23.70 6.04 6.52
C GLY A 104 -23.22 7.44 6.87
N ASP A 105 -23.37 7.83 8.13
CA ASP A 105 -22.97 9.14 8.66
C ASP A 105 -21.57 9.16 9.26
N ARG A 106 -20.85 8.05 9.17
CA ARG A 106 -19.47 7.94 9.67
C ARG A 106 -18.48 7.99 8.56
N VAL A 107 -17.39 8.73 8.79
CA VAL A 107 -16.20 8.73 7.95
C VAL A 107 -15.03 8.21 8.78
N SER A 108 -14.31 7.25 8.26
CA SER A 108 -13.10 6.70 8.89
C SER A 108 -11.93 6.74 7.93
N PHE A 109 -10.74 6.89 8.47
CA PHE A 109 -9.49 6.70 7.75
C PHE A 109 -8.44 6.12 8.69
N GLN A 110 -7.51 5.37 8.12
CA GLN A 110 -6.40 4.76 8.86
C GLN A 110 -5.07 5.18 8.27
N THR A 111 -4.08 5.32 9.13
CA THR A 111 -2.69 5.58 8.76
C THR A 111 -1.77 4.71 9.61
N GLY A 112 -0.54 4.55 9.17
CA GLY A 112 0.48 3.81 9.89
C GLY A 112 1.86 4.08 9.31
N SER A 113 2.89 3.71 10.04
CA SER A 113 4.27 3.74 9.58
C SER A 113 4.90 2.35 9.61
N GLY A 114 5.99 2.19 8.86
CA GLY A 114 6.72 0.94 8.79
C GLY A 114 7.81 0.90 9.86
N ILE A 115 7.69 0.01 10.82
CA ILE A 115 8.64 -0.13 11.92
C ILE A 115 9.82 -0.99 11.49
N VAL A 116 11.03 -0.49 11.73
CA VAL A 116 12.30 -1.19 11.54
C VAL A 116 13.13 -1.11 12.81
N ALA A 117 14.26 -1.83 12.85
CA ALA A 117 15.10 -1.92 14.06
C ALA A 117 15.59 -0.55 14.59
N ASP A 118 15.83 0.39 13.70
CA ASP A 118 16.33 1.74 14.04
C ASP A 118 15.20 2.77 14.24
N SER A 119 13.93 2.35 14.15
CA SER A 119 12.79 3.24 14.34
C SER A 119 12.73 3.79 15.76
N LYS A 120 12.44 5.09 15.86
CA LYS A 120 12.15 5.76 17.14
C LYS A 120 10.64 6.00 17.24
N VAL A 121 10.08 5.69 18.40
CA VAL A 121 8.62 5.73 18.62
C VAL A 121 8.02 7.09 18.28
N GLU A 122 8.67 8.16 18.72
CA GLU A 122 8.21 9.53 18.49
C GLU A 122 8.22 9.90 17.01
N ASP A 123 9.25 9.53 16.27
CA ASP A 123 9.41 9.82 14.86
C ASP A 123 8.34 9.07 14.03
N GLU A 124 8.12 7.79 14.33
CA GLU A 124 7.11 6.96 13.66
C GLU A 124 5.68 7.43 13.97
N PHE A 125 5.43 7.86 15.19
CA PHE A 125 4.14 8.45 15.57
C PHE A 125 3.89 9.74 14.79
N MET A 126 4.86 10.65 14.74
CA MET A 126 4.75 11.89 13.97
C MET A 126 4.58 11.64 12.47
N GLU A 127 5.25 10.63 11.92
CA GLU A 127 5.06 10.21 10.52
C GLU A 127 3.61 9.78 10.28
N THR A 128 3.01 9.04 11.21
CA THR A 128 1.60 8.62 11.13
C THR A 128 0.67 9.82 11.10
N ILE A 129 0.89 10.83 11.95
CA ILE A 129 0.12 12.09 11.97
C ILE A 129 0.28 12.85 10.65
N ASN A 130 1.51 12.98 10.15
CA ASN A 130 1.79 13.67 8.89
C ASN A 130 1.11 12.97 7.69
N LYS A 131 1.08 11.64 7.67
CA LYS A 131 0.37 10.86 6.65
C LYS A 131 -1.14 11.05 6.68
N ALA A 132 -1.71 11.36 7.86
CA ALA A 132 -3.13 11.65 8.01
C ALA A 132 -3.52 13.08 7.55
N ALA A 133 -2.56 14.00 7.53
CA ALA A 133 -2.82 15.44 7.37
C ALA A 133 -3.63 15.78 6.10
N ALA A 134 -3.31 15.17 4.95
CA ALA A 134 -4.02 15.44 3.70
C ALA A 134 -5.50 15.02 3.75
N VAL A 135 -5.78 13.85 4.32
CA VAL A 135 -7.17 13.34 4.45
C VAL A 135 -7.94 14.18 5.45
N ARG A 136 -7.32 14.53 6.59
CA ARG A 136 -7.92 15.36 7.62
C ARG A 136 -8.28 16.73 7.06
N GLN A 137 -7.36 17.40 6.37
CA GLN A 137 -7.61 18.72 5.77
C GLN A 137 -8.74 18.68 4.75
N ALA A 138 -8.80 17.65 3.91
CA ALA A 138 -9.89 17.49 2.95
C ALA A 138 -11.27 17.33 3.62
N LEU A 139 -11.34 16.66 4.78
CA LEU A 139 -12.57 16.50 5.53
C LEU A 139 -12.99 17.78 6.26
N GLU A 140 -12.03 18.56 6.79
CA GLU A 140 -12.28 19.85 7.45
C GLU A 140 -12.90 20.87 6.48
N VAL A 141 -12.36 21.00 5.27
CA VAL A 141 -12.89 21.91 4.23
C VAL A 141 -14.32 21.59 3.82
N THR A 142 -14.72 20.31 3.88
CA THR A 142 -16.08 19.89 3.48
C THR A 142 -17.12 20.17 4.57
N THR A 143 -16.70 20.44 5.81
CA THR A 143 -17.61 20.72 6.93
C THR A 143 -17.95 22.23 7.04
N GLU A 144 -17.22 23.08 6.37
CA GLU A 144 -17.42 24.55 6.37
C GLU A 144 -18.22 25.05 5.13
N ALA A 145 -18.58 24.17 4.22
CA ALA A 145 -19.34 24.45 3.00
C ALA A 145 -20.81 23.98 3.13
#